data_395a3650295295e16c121800a51641bc
#
_entry.id   395a3650295295e16c121800a51641bc
#
_cell.length_a   1.000
_cell.length_b   1.000
_cell.length_c   1.000
_cell.angle_alpha   90.00
_cell.angle_beta   90.00
_cell.angle_gamma   90.00
#
_symmetry.space_group_name_H-M   'P 1'
#
loop_
_entity.id
_entity.type
_entity.pdbx_description
1 polymer ?
#
loop_
_entity_poly.entity_id
_entity_poly.type
_entity_poly.pdbx_seq_one_letter_code
_entity_poly.pdbx_strand_id
1 'polypeptide(L)'
;MKKKQIITTCCVAAAILVGVFVWQAYFSATKIAFVNFQTINLGNISKANDNSFVKLREVSTDHLDELTGYDMVFVNGMGLRIVEEQRQQIQRAADKGIPVYTSMATNPANNICNLDSVQMSQIRQYLTNAGKVNYRNLLSYVRKEIDGKLISAPVPEAPVEKPTDILYHAGVKNPDDEMEFLNVTDYEKFLRENGLYHEGARKVVITGQMADATGLILALEKAGHNVYPISSFTRFMEFCLLYTSD
;
A
#
# COMPACT_ATOMS: atom_id res chain seq x y z
N MET A 1 -22.72 2.34 -55.91
CA MET A 1 -21.58 1.67 -55.21
C MET A 1 -21.02 2.54 -54.08
N LYS A 2 -20.67 3.81 -54.31
CA LYS A 2 -20.01 4.68 -53.30
C LYS A 2 -20.79 4.85 -51.95
N LYS A 3 -22.13 4.97 -51.97
CA LYS A 3 -22.93 5.19 -50.76
C LYS A 3 -22.91 3.96 -49.80
N LYS A 4 -22.98 2.74 -50.33
CA LYS A 4 -22.85 1.49 -49.51
C LYS A 4 -21.44 1.34 -48.90
N GLN A 5 -20.39 1.66 -49.67
CA GLN A 5 -19.02 1.61 -49.13
C GLN A 5 -18.79 2.60 -48.00
N ILE A 6 -19.32 3.83 -48.14
CA ILE A 6 -19.22 4.85 -47.08
C ILE A 6 -19.91 4.35 -45.80
N ILE A 7 -21.14 3.83 -45.92
CA ILE A 7 -21.87 3.29 -44.74
C ILE A 7 -21.10 2.14 -44.08
N THR A 8 -20.58 1.21 -44.88
CA THR A 8 -19.79 0.08 -44.32
C THR A 8 -18.53 0.60 -43.61
N THR A 9 -17.80 1.55 -44.19
CA THR A 9 -16.61 2.15 -43.54
C THR A 9 -16.96 2.85 -42.24
N CYS A 10 -18.06 3.63 -42.20
CA CYS A 10 -18.51 4.28 -40.98
C CYS A 10 -18.91 3.27 -39.89
N CYS A 11 -19.60 2.17 -40.25
CA CYS A 11 -19.95 1.11 -39.29
C CYS A 11 -18.72 0.41 -38.74
N VAL A 12 -17.73 0.11 -39.57
CA VAL A 12 -16.46 -0.52 -39.11
C VAL A 12 -15.69 0.42 -38.19
N ALA A 13 -15.58 1.71 -38.54
CA ALA A 13 -14.93 2.71 -37.70
C ALA A 13 -15.64 2.88 -36.35
N ALA A 14 -16.97 2.91 -36.33
CA ALA A 14 -17.75 2.96 -35.10
C ALA A 14 -17.53 1.71 -34.23
N ALA A 15 -17.52 0.50 -34.82
CA ALA A 15 -17.25 -0.74 -34.11
C ALA A 15 -15.84 -0.78 -33.49
N ILE A 16 -14.83 -0.28 -34.19
CA ILE A 16 -13.46 -0.16 -33.68
C ILE A 16 -13.42 0.82 -32.50
N LEU A 17 -14.04 1.99 -32.62
CA LEU A 17 -14.09 2.98 -31.54
C LEU A 17 -14.78 2.44 -30.29
N VAL A 18 -15.90 1.74 -30.46
CA VAL A 18 -16.60 1.07 -29.35
C VAL A 18 -15.70 -0.02 -28.73
N GLY A 19 -15.01 -0.82 -29.57
CA GLY A 19 -14.09 -1.84 -29.08
C GLY A 19 -12.93 -1.25 -28.27
N VAL A 20 -12.33 -0.16 -28.75
CA VAL A 20 -11.27 0.58 -28.02
C VAL A 20 -11.80 1.15 -26.71
N PHE A 21 -12.97 1.74 -26.73
CA PHE A 21 -13.60 2.30 -25.52
C PHE A 21 -13.87 1.20 -24.46
N VAL A 22 -14.49 0.10 -24.89
CA VAL A 22 -14.75 -1.06 -24.00
C VAL A 22 -13.45 -1.62 -23.45
N TRP A 23 -12.41 -1.76 -24.30
CA TRP A 23 -11.09 -2.19 -23.84
C TRP A 23 -10.52 -1.27 -22.76
N GLN A 24 -10.51 0.04 -23.00
CA GLN A 24 -10.02 1.02 -22.04
C GLN A 24 -10.83 1.04 -20.75
N ALA A 25 -12.15 0.98 -20.85
CA ALA A 25 -13.04 1.04 -19.70
C ALA A 25 -12.89 -0.20 -18.78
N TYR A 26 -12.78 -1.40 -19.35
CA TYR A 26 -12.91 -2.63 -18.55
C TYR A 26 -11.67 -3.52 -18.52
N PHE A 27 -10.75 -3.39 -19.47
CA PHE A 27 -9.65 -4.34 -19.65
C PHE A 27 -8.25 -3.74 -19.52
N SER A 28 -8.10 -2.43 -19.62
CA SER A 28 -6.80 -1.78 -19.52
C SER A 28 -6.19 -1.88 -18.10
N ALA A 29 -4.90 -1.60 -17.99
CA ALA A 29 -4.24 -1.52 -16.69
C ALA A 29 -4.76 -0.31 -15.89
N THR A 30 -4.89 -0.48 -14.57
CA THR A 30 -5.16 0.60 -13.62
C THR A 30 -3.85 1.28 -13.25
N LYS A 31 -3.78 2.59 -13.47
CA LYS A 31 -2.61 3.41 -13.14
C LYS A 31 -2.87 4.20 -11.87
N ILE A 32 -2.03 4.02 -10.88
CA ILE A 32 -2.18 4.65 -9.56
C ILE A 32 -0.98 5.57 -9.33
N ALA A 33 -1.26 6.85 -9.07
CA ALA A 33 -0.26 7.84 -8.68
C ALA A 33 -0.17 7.96 -7.16
N PHE A 34 1.05 8.09 -6.65
CA PHE A 34 1.34 8.39 -5.25
C PHE A 34 2.11 9.69 -5.17
N VAL A 35 1.60 10.65 -4.42
CA VAL A 35 2.20 11.98 -4.21
C VAL A 35 2.61 12.13 -2.76
N ASN A 36 3.85 12.53 -2.50
CA ASN A 36 4.41 12.76 -1.16
C ASN A 36 4.37 11.52 -0.24
N PHE A 37 4.44 10.32 -0.79
CA PHE A 37 4.59 9.11 0.01
C PHE A 37 6.06 8.91 0.38
N GLN A 38 6.32 8.42 1.59
CA GLN A 38 7.66 7.99 1.98
C GLN A 38 8.05 6.77 1.12
N THR A 39 9.31 6.75 0.68
CA THR A 39 9.84 5.68 -0.19
C THR A 39 9.61 4.28 0.39
N ILE A 40 9.69 4.13 1.71
CA ILE A 40 9.45 2.86 2.38
C ILE A 40 7.99 2.41 2.28
N ASN A 41 7.04 3.32 2.50
CA ASN A 41 5.62 3.00 2.40
C ASN A 41 5.25 2.62 0.97
N LEU A 42 5.76 3.36 -0.01
CA LEU A 42 5.56 3.04 -1.42
C LEU A 42 6.24 1.72 -1.81
N GLY A 43 7.43 1.44 -1.24
CA GLY A 43 8.13 0.16 -1.40
C GLY A 43 7.30 -1.01 -0.89
N ASN A 44 6.69 -0.89 0.29
CA ASN A 44 5.83 -1.92 0.87
C ASN A 44 4.55 -2.15 0.06
N ILE A 45 3.91 -1.06 -0.43
CA ILE A 45 2.76 -1.17 -1.34
C ILE A 45 3.18 -1.85 -2.65
N SER A 46 4.35 -1.52 -3.20
CA SER A 46 4.86 -2.13 -4.43
C SER A 46 5.16 -3.62 -4.27
N LYS A 47 5.73 -4.04 -3.14
CA LYS A 47 5.98 -5.46 -2.81
C LYS A 47 4.68 -6.25 -2.62
N ALA A 48 3.61 -5.59 -2.18
CA ALA A 48 2.29 -6.21 -2.05
C ALA A 48 1.55 -6.34 -3.40
N ASN A 49 2.01 -5.65 -4.45
CA ASN A 49 1.39 -5.68 -5.76
C ASN A 49 1.78 -6.95 -6.52
N ASP A 50 0.93 -7.94 -6.50
CA ASP A 50 1.04 -9.17 -7.30
C ASP A 50 0.24 -9.13 -8.61
N ASN A 51 -0.39 -7.99 -8.93
CA ASN A 51 -1.25 -7.82 -10.10
C ASN A 51 -0.53 -7.02 -11.22
N SER A 52 -0.17 -7.70 -12.29
CA SER A 52 0.50 -7.06 -13.45
C SER A 52 -0.34 -5.98 -14.16
N PHE A 53 -1.66 -5.96 -13.93
CA PHE A 53 -2.57 -4.94 -14.45
C PHE A 53 -2.70 -3.71 -13.54
N VAL A 54 -2.03 -3.68 -12.39
CA VAL A 54 -1.94 -2.50 -11.53
C VAL A 54 -0.54 -1.89 -11.68
N LYS A 55 -0.50 -0.63 -12.10
CA LYS A 55 0.75 0.13 -12.31
C LYS A 55 0.84 1.25 -11.30
N LEU A 56 1.88 1.21 -10.48
CA LEU A 56 2.14 2.18 -9.42
C LEU A 56 3.22 3.16 -9.89
N ARG A 57 3.03 4.44 -9.61
CA ARG A 57 4.03 5.46 -9.90
C ARG A 57 4.06 6.52 -8.80
N GLU A 58 5.24 6.84 -8.32
CA GLU A 58 5.47 8.05 -7.54
C GLU A 58 5.46 9.25 -8.48
N VAL A 59 4.72 10.28 -8.12
CA VAL A 59 4.65 11.54 -8.85
C VAL A 59 5.19 12.65 -7.96
N SER A 60 6.26 13.28 -8.41
CA SER A 60 6.84 14.44 -7.73
C SER A 60 5.88 15.62 -7.73
N THR A 61 5.99 16.49 -6.73
CA THR A 61 5.25 17.76 -6.66
C THR A 61 5.54 18.70 -7.84
N ASP A 62 6.64 18.48 -8.56
CA ASP A 62 7.00 19.26 -9.76
C ASP A 62 6.28 18.77 -11.04
N HIS A 63 5.61 17.63 -10.99
CA HIS A 63 4.95 16.96 -12.12
C HIS A 63 3.46 16.65 -11.87
N LEU A 64 2.78 17.45 -11.04
CA LEU A 64 1.36 17.23 -10.71
C LEU A 64 0.39 17.45 -11.89
N ASP A 65 0.84 18.07 -12.96
CA ASP A 65 0.11 18.20 -14.21
C ASP A 65 -0.14 16.83 -14.89
N GLU A 66 0.68 15.83 -14.63
CA GLU A 66 0.52 14.45 -15.13
C GLU A 66 -0.64 13.70 -14.46
N LEU A 67 -1.17 14.16 -13.31
CA LEU A 67 -2.18 13.43 -12.52
C LEU A 67 -3.45 13.07 -13.29
N THR A 68 -3.80 13.86 -14.31
CA THR A 68 -4.96 13.57 -15.16
C THR A 68 -4.80 12.35 -16.06
N GLY A 69 -3.61 11.75 -16.11
CA GLY A 69 -3.30 10.51 -16.85
C GLY A 69 -3.41 9.23 -16.00
N TYR A 70 -3.87 9.32 -14.76
CA TYR A 70 -4.02 8.22 -13.82
C TYR A 70 -5.49 7.88 -13.57
N ASP A 71 -5.73 6.66 -13.08
CA ASP A 71 -7.06 6.15 -12.75
C ASP A 71 -7.36 6.30 -11.26
N MET A 72 -6.33 6.55 -10.43
CA MET A 72 -6.43 6.89 -9.01
C MET A 72 -5.21 7.69 -8.57
N VAL A 73 -5.42 8.65 -7.67
CA VAL A 73 -4.37 9.47 -7.07
C VAL A 73 -4.44 9.38 -5.55
N PHE A 74 -3.36 8.93 -4.93
CA PHE A 74 -3.16 9.00 -3.49
C PHE A 74 -2.22 10.14 -3.15
N VAL A 75 -2.64 11.01 -2.24
CA VAL A 75 -1.84 12.12 -1.73
C VAL A 75 -1.61 11.92 -0.23
N ASN A 76 -0.36 11.85 0.19
CA ASN A 76 -0.05 11.94 1.62
C ASN A 76 0.03 13.42 1.98
N GLY A 77 -0.99 13.91 2.71
CA GLY A 77 -1.07 15.31 3.10
C GLY A 77 -0.20 15.68 4.30
N MET A 78 0.40 14.71 5.00
CA MET A 78 1.27 14.97 6.14
C MET A 78 2.59 15.57 5.67
N GLY A 79 2.87 16.80 6.15
CA GLY A 79 4.08 17.53 5.76
C GLY A 79 4.12 17.97 4.29
N LEU A 80 3.04 17.80 3.53
CA LEU A 80 2.98 18.21 2.13
C LEU A 80 3.10 19.73 1.99
N ARG A 81 4.17 20.16 1.34
CA ARG A 81 4.47 21.58 1.05
C ARG A 81 4.32 21.80 -0.44
N ILE A 82 3.24 22.42 -0.83
CA ILE A 82 2.91 22.77 -2.21
C ILE A 82 2.42 24.21 -2.29
N VAL A 83 2.72 24.86 -3.40
CA VAL A 83 2.20 26.20 -3.73
C VAL A 83 0.79 26.10 -4.31
N GLU A 84 0.13 27.25 -4.47
CA GLU A 84 -1.27 27.30 -4.94
C GLU A 84 -1.44 26.66 -6.32
N GLU A 85 -0.52 26.90 -7.25
CA GLU A 85 -0.56 26.35 -8.62
C GLU A 85 -0.50 24.81 -8.59
N GLN A 86 0.33 24.23 -7.72
CA GLN A 86 0.44 22.79 -7.52
C GLN A 86 -0.83 22.20 -6.90
N ARG A 87 -1.42 22.89 -5.92
CA ARG A 87 -2.72 22.51 -5.34
C ARG A 87 -3.82 22.48 -6.39
N GLN A 88 -3.86 23.51 -7.25
CA GLN A 88 -4.82 23.58 -8.34
C GLN A 88 -4.64 22.44 -9.35
N GLN A 89 -3.44 21.90 -9.54
CA GLN A 89 -3.24 20.72 -10.39
C GLN A 89 -3.88 19.47 -9.80
N ILE A 90 -3.75 19.24 -8.48
CA ILE A 90 -4.44 18.14 -7.79
C ILE A 90 -5.97 18.35 -7.87
N GLN A 91 -6.45 19.56 -7.59
CA GLN A 91 -7.87 19.92 -7.69
C GLN A 91 -8.40 19.70 -9.11
N ARG A 92 -7.65 20.09 -10.13
CA ARG A 92 -8.02 19.88 -11.54
C ARG A 92 -8.16 18.39 -11.89
N ALA A 93 -7.33 17.52 -11.32
CA ALA A 93 -7.50 16.08 -11.51
C ALA A 93 -8.83 15.60 -10.90
N ALA A 94 -9.14 16.03 -9.66
CA ALA A 94 -10.40 15.72 -9.00
C ALA A 94 -11.62 16.28 -9.78
N ASP A 95 -11.56 17.51 -10.29
CA ASP A 95 -12.62 18.15 -11.06
C ASP A 95 -12.87 17.46 -12.42
N LYS A 96 -11.84 16.83 -12.98
CA LYS A 96 -11.96 15.99 -14.18
C LYS A 96 -12.51 14.58 -13.89
N GLY A 97 -12.87 14.29 -12.63
CA GLY A 97 -13.42 13.01 -12.23
C GLY A 97 -12.37 11.93 -11.97
N ILE A 98 -11.07 12.28 -11.93
CA ILE A 98 -10.05 11.34 -11.47
C ILE A 98 -10.23 11.15 -9.96
N PRO A 99 -10.39 9.92 -9.47
CA PRO A 99 -10.48 9.64 -8.03
C PRO A 99 -9.22 10.11 -7.31
N VAL A 100 -9.38 11.01 -6.34
CA VAL A 100 -8.30 11.55 -5.50
C VAL A 100 -8.62 11.27 -4.04
N TYR A 101 -7.66 10.71 -3.32
CA TYR A 101 -7.71 10.51 -1.87
C TYR A 101 -6.52 11.18 -1.21
N THR A 102 -6.77 12.14 -0.34
CA THR A 102 -5.73 12.74 0.51
C THR A 102 -5.83 12.20 1.94
N SER A 103 -4.73 11.66 2.45
CA SER A 103 -4.61 11.22 3.83
C SER A 103 -3.89 12.26 4.69
N MET A 104 -4.30 12.39 5.97
CA MET A 104 -3.58 13.13 7.02
C MET A 104 -3.10 14.55 6.60
N ALA A 105 -3.95 15.34 5.95
CA ALA A 105 -3.59 16.68 5.51
C ALA A 105 -3.25 17.59 6.71
N THR A 106 -1.97 17.95 6.85
CA THR A 106 -1.51 18.91 7.88
C THR A 106 -2.06 20.31 7.59
N ASN A 107 -2.13 20.70 6.32
CA ASN A 107 -2.81 21.91 5.87
C ASN A 107 -4.20 21.54 5.34
N PRO A 108 -5.30 22.00 5.96
CA PRO A 108 -6.66 21.68 5.51
C PRO A 108 -6.93 22.02 4.04
N ALA A 109 -6.28 23.06 3.49
CA ALA A 109 -6.41 23.41 2.08
C ALA A 109 -5.89 22.33 1.13
N ASN A 110 -5.03 21.45 1.59
CA ASN A 110 -4.50 20.33 0.80
C ASN A 110 -5.39 19.07 0.90
N ASN A 111 -6.48 19.11 1.66
CA ASN A 111 -7.37 17.96 1.82
C ASN A 111 -8.34 17.86 0.63
N ILE A 112 -7.80 17.47 -0.53
CA ILE A 112 -8.56 17.28 -1.76
C ILE A 112 -8.96 15.82 -1.86
N CYS A 113 -10.27 15.55 -1.83
CA CYS A 113 -10.82 14.21 -1.94
C CYS A 113 -12.19 14.29 -2.64
N ASN A 114 -12.41 13.50 -3.67
CA ASN A 114 -13.66 13.43 -4.42
C ASN A 114 -14.31 12.04 -4.37
N LEU A 115 -13.85 11.18 -3.44
CA LEU A 115 -14.43 9.88 -3.16
C LEU A 115 -15.63 10.00 -2.22
N ASP A 116 -16.55 9.05 -2.28
CA ASP A 116 -17.64 8.96 -1.31
C ASP A 116 -17.14 8.48 0.08
N SER A 117 -18.01 8.58 1.09
CA SER A 117 -17.66 8.25 2.47
C SER A 117 -17.31 6.78 2.69
N VAL A 118 -17.92 5.87 1.93
CA VAL A 118 -17.67 4.42 2.02
C VAL A 118 -16.30 4.12 1.43
N GLN A 119 -16.02 4.64 0.25
CA GLN A 119 -14.72 4.51 -0.43
C GLN A 119 -13.58 5.10 0.44
N MET A 120 -13.79 6.30 1.00
CA MET A 120 -12.81 6.93 1.90
C MET A 120 -12.55 6.07 3.15
N SER A 121 -13.60 5.53 3.75
CA SER A 121 -13.47 4.69 4.96
C SER A 121 -12.70 3.41 4.66
N GLN A 122 -13.03 2.73 3.57
CA GLN A 122 -12.39 1.48 3.15
C GLN A 122 -10.90 1.69 2.85
N ILE A 123 -10.56 2.71 2.06
CA ILE A 123 -9.18 3.07 1.75
C ILE A 123 -8.40 3.41 3.01
N ARG A 124 -9.00 4.21 3.91
CA ARG A 124 -8.38 4.58 5.18
C ARG A 124 -8.02 3.36 6.01
N GLN A 125 -8.93 2.38 6.12
CA GLN A 125 -8.68 1.17 6.90
C GLN A 125 -7.52 0.35 6.33
N TYR A 126 -7.45 0.14 5.01
CA TYR A 126 -6.32 -0.54 4.38
C TYR A 126 -4.99 0.17 4.64
N LEU A 127 -4.95 1.50 4.50
CA LEU A 127 -3.73 2.30 4.72
C LEU A 127 -3.31 2.35 6.19
N THR A 128 -4.26 2.45 7.11
CA THR A 128 -3.99 2.53 8.56
C THR A 128 -3.48 1.19 9.10
N ASN A 129 -4.12 0.09 8.70
CA ASN A 129 -3.71 -1.24 9.14
C ASN A 129 -2.45 -1.74 8.42
N ALA A 130 -2.12 -1.15 7.28
CA ALA A 130 -0.90 -1.45 6.52
C ALA A 130 -0.68 -2.96 6.26
N GLY A 131 0.54 -3.37 5.95
CA GLY A 131 0.93 -4.76 5.73
C GLY A 131 0.55 -5.31 4.35
N LYS A 132 1.20 -6.41 3.98
CA LYS A 132 1.11 -6.99 2.64
C LYS A 132 -0.32 -7.34 2.21
N VAL A 133 -1.10 -7.91 3.13
CA VAL A 133 -2.51 -8.31 2.85
C VAL A 133 -3.38 -7.08 2.62
N ASN A 134 -3.31 -6.08 3.50
CA ASN A 134 -4.09 -4.85 3.37
C ASN A 134 -3.71 -4.05 2.12
N TYR A 135 -2.43 -3.94 1.81
CA TYR A 135 -1.98 -3.25 0.59
C TYR A 135 -2.41 -3.98 -0.68
N ARG A 136 -2.36 -5.31 -0.72
CA ARG A 136 -2.90 -6.09 -1.84
C ARG A 136 -4.40 -5.84 -2.02
N ASN A 137 -5.16 -5.86 -0.93
CA ASN A 137 -6.59 -5.61 -0.97
C ASN A 137 -6.92 -4.16 -1.32
N LEU A 138 -6.12 -3.18 -0.89
CA LEU A 138 -6.22 -1.78 -1.34
C LEU A 138 -6.10 -1.69 -2.87
N LEU A 139 -5.08 -2.31 -3.46
CA LEU A 139 -4.85 -2.28 -4.90
C LEU A 139 -5.97 -2.99 -5.67
N SER A 140 -6.47 -4.11 -5.14
CA SER A 140 -7.63 -4.81 -5.68
C SER A 140 -8.90 -3.96 -5.60
N TYR A 141 -9.11 -3.26 -4.48
CA TYR A 141 -10.23 -2.35 -4.28
C TYR A 141 -10.20 -1.19 -5.29
N VAL A 142 -9.05 -0.57 -5.46
CA VAL A 142 -8.90 0.51 -6.46
C VAL A 142 -9.22 -0.02 -7.84
N ARG A 143 -8.66 -1.16 -8.24
CA ARG A 143 -8.87 -1.70 -9.59
C ARG A 143 -10.32 -2.08 -9.85
N LYS A 144 -10.97 -2.75 -8.89
CA LYS A 144 -12.30 -3.30 -9.05
C LYS A 144 -13.40 -2.30 -8.77
N GLU A 145 -13.34 -1.64 -7.61
CA GLU A 145 -14.45 -0.84 -7.10
C GLU A 145 -14.33 0.65 -7.46
N ILE A 146 -13.12 1.17 -7.63
CA ILE A 146 -12.90 2.58 -8.02
C ILE A 146 -12.79 2.70 -9.55
N ASP A 147 -11.90 1.93 -10.18
CA ASP A 147 -11.63 1.98 -11.63
C ASP A 147 -12.60 1.10 -12.45
N GLY A 148 -13.37 0.22 -11.80
CA GLY A 148 -14.41 -0.59 -12.44
C GLY A 148 -13.90 -1.63 -13.44
N LYS A 149 -12.64 -2.08 -13.33
CA LYS A 149 -12.06 -3.07 -14.24
C LYS A 149 -12.63 -4.47 -14.00
N LEU A 150 -12.66 -5.30 -15.06
CA LEU A 150 -13.20 -6.65 -15.01
C LEU A 150 -12.12 -7.72 -15.04
N ILE A 151 -11.06 -7.55 -15.85
CA ILE A 151 -9.97 -8.53 -15.98
C ILE A 151 -8.93 -8.30 -14.88
N SER A 152 -8.47 -9.39 -14.27
CA SER A 152 -7.50 -9.36 -13.16
C SER A 152 -7.91 -8.33 -12.08
N ALA A 153 -9.19 -8.31 -11.76
CA ALA A 153 -9.81 -7.46 -10.76
C ALA A 153 -10.43 -8.35 -9.65
N PRO A 154 -9.60 -8.96 -8.79
CA PRO A 154 -10.09 -9.82 -7.72
C PRO A 154 -10.97 -9.01 -6.75
N VAL A 155 -11.92 -9.70 -6.13
CA VAL A 155 -12.76 -9.10 -5.09
C VAL A 155 -11.86 -8.78 -3.90
N PRO A 156 -11.80 -7.52 -3.45
CA PRO A 156 -11.03 -7.18 -2.27
C PRO A 156 -11.66 -7.79 -1.02
N GLU A 157 -10.84 -8.31 -0.14
CA GLU A 157 -11.27 -8.76 1.18
C GLU A 157 -11.39 -7.56 2.14
N ALA A 158 -12.14 -7.73 3.22
CA ALA A 158 -12.24 -6.71 4.26
C ALA A 158 -10.85 -6.40 4.84
N PRO A 159 -10.60 -5.14 5.29
CA PRO A 159 -9.36 -4.79 5.97
C PRO A 159 -9.13 -5.67 7.20
N VAL A 160 -7.93 -6.20 7.31
CA VAL A 160 -7.50 -6.98 8.47
C VAL A 160 -6.91 -6.02 9.49
N GLU A 161 -7.50 -5.96 10.67
CA GLU A 161 -6.94 -5.18 11.78
C GLU A 161 -5.62 -5.82 12.23
N LYS A 162 -4.57 -5.02 12.30
CA LYS A 162 -3.32 -5.47 12.91
C LYS A 162 -3.44 -5.37 14.43
N PRO A 163 -3.10 -6.47 15.14
CA PRO A 163 -2.93 -6.39 16.58
C PRO A 163 -1.87 -5.32 16.93
N THR A 164 -2.16 -4.51 17.94
CA THR A 164 -1.24 -3.44 18.37
C THR A 164 -0.05 -3.97 19.16
N ASP A 165 -0.17 -5.19 19.71
CA ASP A 165 0.81 -5.80 20.62
C ASP A 165 1.32 -7.13 20.06
N ILE A 166 2.23 -7.06 19.11
CA ILE A 166 2.83 -8.25 18.49
C ILE A 166 4.36 -8.20 18.54
N LEU A 167 4.96 -9.39 18.54
CA LEU A 167 6.31 -9.59 18.05
C LEU A 167 6.23 -9.93 16.57
N TYR A 168 7.24 -9.54 15.81
CA TYR A 168 7.24 -9.82 14.39
C TYR A 168 8.63 -10.25 13.92
N HIS A 169 8.68 -10.90 12.76
CA HIS A 169 9.91 -11.31 12.12
C HIS A 169 9.75 -11.26 10.61
N ALA A 170 10.83 -11.02 9.90
CA ALA A 170 10.87 -11.26 8.46
C ALA A 170 10.73 -12.76 8.18
N GLY A 171 10.14 -13.14 7.07
CA GLY A 171 10.06 -14.55 6.70
C GLY A 171 11.43 -15.17 6.47
N VAL A 172 11.65 -16.38 7.00
CA VAL A 172 12.95 -17.06 6.88
C VAL A 172 13.29 -17.43 5.43
N LYS A 173 12.29 -17.82 4.65
CA LYS A 173 12.47 -18.17 3.23
C LYS A 173 12.39 -16.96 2.30
N ASN A 174 11.56 -16.01 2.64
CA ASN A 174 11.35 -14.77 1.91
C ASN A 174 11.25 -13.63 2.93
N PRO A 175 12.24 -12.72 3.01
CA PRO A 175 12.21 -11.60 3.96
C PRO A 175 11.02 -10.65 3.80
N ASP A 176 10.34 -10.68 2.66
CA ASP A 176 9.13 -9.88 2.42
C ASP A 176 7.85 -10.51 3.02
N ASP A 177 7.93 -11.75 3.54
CA ASP A 177 6.85 -12.41 4.24
C ASP A 177 6.94 -12.08 5.73
N GLU A 178 6.09 -11.16 6.20
CA GLU A 178 6.02 -10.81 7.62
C GLU A 178 5.39 -11.94 8.43
N MET A 179 6.05 -12.32 9.53
CA MET A 179 5.58 -13.29 10.52
C MET A 179 5.20 -12.52 11.79
N GLU A 180 3.99 -12.75 12.31
CA GLU A 180 3.45 -12.06 13.47
C GLU A 180 3.17 -13.06 14.60
N PHE A 181 3.52 -12.69 15.84
CA PHE A 181 3.36 -13.55 17.01
C PHE A 181 2.71 -12.76 18.15
N LEU A 182 1.71 -13.33 18.78
CA LEU A 182 0.97 -12.70 19.87
C LEU A 182 1.66 -12.84 21.24
N ASN A 183 2.63 -13.74 21.36
CA ASN A 183 3.35 -13.97 22.62
C ASN A 183 4.80 -14.38 22.37
N VAL A 184 5.63 -14.23 23.42
CA VAL A 184 7.06 -14.53 23.38
C VAL A 184 7.32 -16.02 23.20
N THR A 185 6.50 -16.88 23.78
CA THR A 185 6.69 -18.34 23.73
C THR A 185 6.61 -18.86 22.29
N ASP A 186 5.58 -18.44 21.53
CA ASP A 186 5.43 -18.83 20.13
C ASP A 186 6.53 -18.23 19.26
N TYR A 187 6.96 -17.01 19.58
CA TYR A 187 8.08 -16.37 18.90
C TYR A 187 9.40 -17.09 19.13
N GLU A 188 9.76 -17.40 20.38
CA GLU A 188 10.97 -18.16 20.68
C GLU A 188 10.94 -19.58 20.11
N LYS A 189 9.77 -20.21 20.08
CA LYS A 189 9.57 -21.50 19.39
C LYS A 189 9.91 -21.37 17.91
N PHE A 190 9.39 -20.34 17.25
CA PHE A 190 9.71 -20.05 15.84
C PHE A 190 11.22 -19.84 15.64
N LEU A 191 11.89 -19.05 16.48
CA LEU A 191 13.33 -18.83 16.39
C LEU A 191 14.12 -20.16 16.53
N ARG A 192 13.73 -21.02 17.47
CA ARG A 192 14.37 -22.35 17.68
C ARG A 192 14.16 -23.28 16.49
N GLU A 193 12.94 -23.36 15.98
CA GLU A 193 12.59 -24.22 14.84
C GLU A 193 13.32 -23.81 13.55
N ASN A 194 13.71 -22.55 13.43
CA ASN A 194 14.43 -22.01 12.28
C ASN A 194 15.93 -21.81 12.50
N GLY A 195 16.47 -22.25 13.66
CA GLY A 195 17.91 -22.17 13.97
C GLY A 195 18.42 -20.74 14.22
N LEU A 196 17.51 -19.82 14.57
CA LEU A 196 17.79 -18.40 14.84
C LEU A 196 17.99 -18.12 16.33
N TYR A 197 17.60 -19.04 17.21
CA TYR A 197 17.78 -18.91 18.66
C TYR A 197 19.13 -19.41 19.10
N HIS A 198 19.88 -18.60 19.83
CA HIS A 198 21.18 -18.91 20.38
C HIS A 198 21.13 -18.94 21.92
N GLU A 199 21.38 -20.10 22.54
CA GLU A 199 21.40 -20.24 24.01
C GLU A 199 22.50 -19.35 24.61
N GLY A 200 22.15 -18.60 25.66
CA GLY A 200 23.07 -17.68 26.33
C GLY A 200 23.46 -16.42 25.56
N ALA A 201 22.94 -16.23 24.36
CA ALA A 201 23.18 -15.02 23.60
C ALA A 201 22.39 -13.82 24.17
N ARG A 202 22.89 -12.60 23.88
CA ARG A 202 22.20 -11.37 24.26
C ARG A 202 20.82 -11.30 23.60
N LYS A 203 19.82 -10.91 24.41
CA LYS A 203 18.49 -10.58 23.93
C LYS A 203 18.46 -9.09 23.58
N VAL A 204 18.11 -8.78 22.32
CA VAL A 204 18.03 -7.41 21.80
C VAL A 204 16.59 -7.12 21.47
N VAL A 205 15.99 -6.15 22.15
CA VAL A 205 14.62 -5.69 21.90
C VAL A 205 14.64 -4.51 20.95
N ILE A 206 13.87 -4.58 19.88
CA ILE A 206 13.66 -3.47 18.95
C ILE A 206 12.20 -3.01 19.10
N THR A 207 11.99 -1.72 19.34
CA THR A 207 10.65 -1.13 19.45
C THR A 207 10.41 -0.16 18.31
N GLY A 208 9.15 -0.01 17.89
CA GLY A 208 8.74 1.00 16.92
C GLY A 208 8.41 0.43 15.55
N GLN A 209 9.04 0.95 14.51
CA GLN A 209 8.62 0.75 13.12
C GLN A 209 8.95 -0.65 12.60
N MET A 210 7.94 -1.49 12.51
CA MET A 210 8.07 -2.91 12.17
C MET A 210 8.70 -3.16 10.79
N ALA A 211 8.14 -2.57 9.74
CA ALA A 211 8.56 -2.85 8.37
C ALA A 211 9.97 -2.34 8.07
N ASP A 212 10.43 -1.33 8.79
CA ASP A 212 11.73 -0.68 8.57
C ASP A 212 12.87 -1.39 9.26
N ALA A 213 12.57 -2.26 10.23
CA ALA A 213 13.57 -2.92 11.06
C ALA A 213 14.10 -4.24 10.47
N THR A 214 13.51 -4.77 9.38
CA THR A 214 13.89 -6.07 8.80
C THR A 214 15.41 -6.20 8.59
N GLY A 215 16.04 -5.22 7.98
CA GLY A 215 17.49 -5.26 7.74
C GLY A 215 18.31 -5.27 9.04
N LEU A 216 17.87 -4.55 10.06
CA LEU A 216 18.50 -4.51 11.38
C LEU A 216 18.31 -5.84 12.11
N ILE A 217 17.10 -6.42 12.07
CA ILE A 217 16.80 -7.72 12.68
C ILE A 217 17.75 -8.77 12.11
N LEU A 218 17.78 -8.93 10.79
CA LEU A 218 18.62 -9.93 10.12
C LEU A 218 20.11 -9.70 10.37
N ALA A 219 20.58 -8.46 10.47
CA ALA A 219 21.97 -8.15 10.79
C ALA A 219 22.34 -8.54 12.22
N LEU A 220 21.47 -8.31 13.20
CA LEU A 220 21.68 -8.65 14.60
C LEU A 220 21.62 -10.18 14.82
N GLU A 221 20.72 -10.87 14.16
CA GLU A 221 20.66 -12.34 14.18
C GLU A 221 21.91 -12.98 13.59
N LYS A 222 22.37 -12.45 12.45
CA LYS A 222 23.63 -12.87 11.83
C LYS A 222 24.85 -12.62 12.75
N ALA A 223 24.76 -11.62 13.62
CA ALA A 223 25.76 -11.35 14.66
C ALA A 223 25.62 -12.26 15.89
N GLY A 224 24.67 -13.21 15.91
CA GLY A 224 24.47 -14.19 16.96
C GLY A 224 23.65 -13.67 18.15
N HIS A 225 22.81 -12.66 17.96
CA HIS A 225 21.90 -12.15 18.99
C HIS A 225 20.49 -12.74 18.84
N ASN A 226 19.80 -12.91 19.97
CA ASN A 226 18.37 -13.21 19.99
C ASN A 226 17.61 -11.87 19.89
N VAL A 227 16.92 -11.62 18.76
CA VAL A 227 16.30 -10.34 18.47
C VAL A 227 14.80 -10.43 18.70
N TYR A 228 14.22 -9.44 19.37
CA TYR A 228 12.80 -9.37 19.72
C TYR A 228 12.21 -8.05 19.21
N PRO A 229 11.72 -8.01 17.98
CA PRO A 229 11.05 -6.84 17.44
C PRO A 229 9.61 -6.77 17.97
N ILE A 230 9.26 -5.67 18.62
CA ILE A 230 8.00 -5.48 19.33
C ILE A 230 7.29 -4.24 18.80
N SER A 231 6.01 -4.38 18.46
CA SER A 231 5.22 -3.30 17.87
C SER A 231 4.79 -2.23 18.88
N SER A 232 4.66 -2.56 20.15
CA SER A 232 4.18 -1.63 21.16
C SER A 232 5.13 -1.44 22.34
N PHE A 233 5.02 -0.27 22.98
CA PHE A 233 5.78 0.02 24.20
C PHE A 233 5.27 -0.78 25.40
N THR A 234 3.99 -1.12 25.45
CA THR A 234 3.39 -1.93 26.51
C THR A 234 4.01 -3.32 26.55
N ARG A 235 4.12 -3.98 25.40
CA ARG A 235 4.82 -5.26 25.27
C ARG A 235 6.30 -5.18 25.65
N PHE A 236 6.95 -4.05 25.32
CA PHE A 236 8.32 -3.79 25.74
C PHE A 236 8.47 -3.82 27.27
N MET A 237 7.58 -3.16 27.99
CA MET A 237 7.59 -3.14 29.45
C MET A 237 7.35 -4.53 30.05
N GLU A 238 6.38 -5.29 29.54
CA GLU A 238 6.15 -6.68 29.96
C GLU A 238 7.38 -7.55 29.72
N PHE A 239 8.01 -7.41 28.56
CA PHE A 239 9.21 -8.12 28.20
C PHE A 239 10.38 -7.79 29.14
N CYS A 240 10.62 -6.52 29.43
CA CYS A 240 11.63 -6.08 30.38
C CYS A 240 11.40 -6.66 31.79
N LEU A 241 10.16 -6.66 32.28
CA LEU A 241 9.80 -7.20 33.58
C LEU A 241 10.03 -8.72 33.67
N LEU A 242 9.77 -9.47 32.59
CA LEU A 242 9.99 -10.91 32.54
C LEU A 242 11.48 -11.30 32.55
N TYR A 243 12.37 -10.46 32.05
CA TYR A 243 13.79 -10.78 31.88
C TYR A 243 14.76 -10.01 32.78
N THR A 244 14.26 -9.11 33.63
CA THR A 244 15.06 -8.38 34.64
C THR A 244 14.83 -8.88 36.08
N SER A 245 14.03 -9.91 36.25
CA SER A 245 13.66 -10.46 37.56
C SER A 245 14.53 -11.65 38.01
N ASP A 246 15.71 -11.86 37.40
CA ASP A 246 16.73 -12.82 37.84
C ASP A 246 17.88 -12.14 38.59
#